data_ec78c230921c7b07d3c039ab19710b5f
#
_entry.id   ec78c230921c7b07d3c039ab19710b5f
#
_cell.length_a   1.000
_cell.length_b   1.000
_cell.length_c   1.000
_cell.angle_alpha   90.00
_cell.angle_beta   90.00
_cell.angle_gamma   90.00
#
_symmetry.space_group_name_H-M   'P 1'
#
loop_
_entity.id
_entity.type
_entity.pdbx_description
1 polymer ?
#
loop_
_entity_poly.entity_id
_entity_poly.type
_entity_poly.pdbx_seq_one_letter_code
_entity_poly.pdbx_strand_id
1 'polypeptide(L)'
;FLSNDLKELEENKIKELLEDLDFRVEYVDGVQYVYVNDVEVSDKIRTAEVSKYTSLFAKSPAVREFLIDTQRNLAHTNNIIMDGRDIASVVLPTADVKIFLTASVEERARRRVLDFERQGLENVDFEKVKEDIKARDWQDENRDIAPLVKVDSATLVDTTSMTIDEVVDKMTELVKAVER
;
A
#
# COMPACT_ATOMS: atom_id res chain seq x y z
N PHE A 1 13.66 -11.69 -0.27
CA PHE A 1 14.25 -11.89 -1.60
C PHE A 1 15.67 -11.29 -1.68
N LEU A 2 15.87 -10.02 -1.27
CA LEU A 2 17.20 -9.39 -1.29
C LEU A 2 18.23 -10.12 -0.41
N SER A 3 17.83 -10.61 0.75
CA SER A 3 18.69 -11.42 1.62
C SER A 3 19.11 -12.77 1.02
N ASN A 4 18.41 -13.24 0.00
CA ASN A 4 18.72 -14.45 -0.76
C ASN A 4 19.30 -14.13 -2.15
N ASP A 5 19.77 -12.90 -2.35
CA ASP A 5 20.40 -12.42 -3.60
C ASP A 5 19.49 -12.51 -4.84
N LEU A 6 18.16 -12.61 -4.62
CA LEU A 6 17.18 -12.72 -5.68
C LEU A 6 16.84 -11.32 -6.22
N LYS A 7 17.37 -10.99 -7.39
CA LYS A 7 17.23 -9.66 -8.04
C LYS A 7 16.33 -9.68 -9.27
N GLU A 8 15.91 -10.87 -9.70
CA GLU A 8 15.08 -11.10 -10.88
C GLU A 8 13.87 -11.97 -10.54
N LEU A 9 12.83 -11.96 -11.40
CA LEU A 9 11.65 -12.79 -11.22
C LEU A 9 11.95 -14.24 -11.64
N GLU A 10 12.39 -15.05 -10.70
CA GLU A 10 12.55 -16.50 -10.84
C GLU A 10 11.41 -17.17 -10.05
N GLU A 11 10.26 -17.37 -10.70
CA GLU A 11 9.00 -17.81 -10.05
C GLU A 11 9.15 -19.10 -9.20
N ASN A 12 9.97 -20.07 -9.65
CA ASN A 12 10.18 -21.31 -8.89
C ASN A 12 10.93 -21.03 -7.58
N LYS A 13 11.99 -20.23 -7.63
CA LYS A 13 12.72 -19.83 -6.42
C LYS A 13 11.87 -18.97 -5.48
N ILE A 14 11.03 -18.10 -6.07
CA ILE A 14 10.09 -17.29 -5.30
C ILE A 14 9.13 -18.19 -4.53
N LYS A 15 8.53 -19.20 -5.20
CA LYS A 15 7.63 -20.17 -4.54
C LYS A 15 8.32 -20.90 -3.40
N GLU A 16 9.49 -21.47 -3.65
CA GLU A 16 10.29 -22.13 -2.61
C GLU A 16 10.56 -21.24 -1.39
N LEU A 17 10.91 -19.96 -1.63
CA LEU A 17 11.14 -19.01 -0.53
C LEU A 17 9.86 -18.61 0.23
N LEU A 18 8.70 -18.68 -0.41
CA LEU A 18 7.42 -18.35 0.21
C LEU A 18 6.84 -19.51 1.02
N GLU A 19 7.15 -20.77 0.66
CA GLU A 19 6.67 -21.96 1.37
C GLU A 19 7.12 -22.00 2.83
N ASP A 20 8.36 -21.58 3.10
CA ASP A 20 8.97 -21.56 4.45
C ASP A 20 8.93 -20.15 5.11
N LEU A 21 8.20 -19.20 4.51
CA LEU A 21 8.18 -17.83 4.99
C LEU A 21 7.13 -17.65 6.09
N ASP A 22 7.59 -17.47 7.33
CA ASP A 22 6.73 -16.95 8.40
C ASP A 22 6.69 -15.42 8.31
N PHE A 23 5.50 -14.88 8.02
CA PHE A 23 5.26 -13.45 7.95
C PHE A 23 4.21 -13.05 8.98
N ARG A 24 4.58 -12.15 9.89
CA ARG A 24 3.69 -11.65 10.95
C ARG A 24 3.69 -10.14 11.04
N VAL A 25 2.53 -9.59 11.36
CA VAL A 25 2.35 -8.18 11.69
C VAL A 25 1.79 -8.11 13.10
N GLU A 26 2.43 -7.36 13.97
CA GLU A 26 2.01 -7.16 15.35
C GLU A 26 1.79 -5.66 15.62
N TYR A 27 0.86 -5.36 16.50
CA TYR A 27 0.62 -4.00 16.99
C TYR A 27 0.88 -3.98 18.49
N VAL A 28 1.87 -3.19 18.90
CA VAL A 28 2.22 -3.01 20.31
C VAL A 28 2.21 -1.51 20.61
N ASP A 29 1.38 -1.08 21.53
CA ASP A 29 1.24 0.34 21.96
C ASP A 29 0.99 1.31 20.78
N GLY A 30 0.20 0.86 19.78
CA GLY A 30 -0.13 1.67 18.60
C GLY A 30 0.96 1.70 17.52
N VAL A 31 2.05 0.97 17.71
CA VAL A 31 3.14 0.84 16.73
C VAL A 31 3.03 -0.51 16.00
N GLN A 32 3.15 -0.47 14.68
CA GLN A 32 3.17 -1.66 13.85
C GLN A 32 4.58 -2.22 13.72
N TYR A 33 4.72 -3.49 14.03
CA TYR A 33 5.94 -4.27 13.83
C TYR A 33 5.73 -5.35 12.78
N VAL A 34 6.71 -5.51 11.90
CA VAL A 34 6.71 -6.54 10.85
C VAL A 34 7.82 -7.53 11.10
N TYR A 35 7.47 -8.81 11.11
CA TYR A 35 8.41 -9.91 11.32
C TYR A 35 8.47 -10.82 10.09
N VAL A 36 9.66 -11.25 9.76
CA VAL A 36 9.94 -12.27 8.74
C VAL A 36 10.86 -13.32 9.36
N ASN A 37 10.39 -14.56 9.47
CA ASN A 37 11.10 -15.66 10.13
C ASN A 37 11.62 -15.25 11.51
N ASP A 38 10.73 -14.74 12.37
CA ASP A 38 11.02 -14.24 13.71
C ASP A 38 11.99 -13.04 13.80
N VAL A 39 12.44 -12.50 12.68
CA VAL A 39 13.29 -11.30 12.64
C VAL A 39 12.43 -10.07 12.41
N GLU A 40 12.53 -9.10 13.31
CA GLU A 40 11.90 -7.78 13.14
C GLU A 40 12.56 -7.02 11.99
N VAL A 41 11.73 -6.53 11.03
CA VAL A 41 12.22 -5.91 9.79
C VAL A 41 11.57 -4.56 9.48
N SER A 42 10.78 -3.97 10.39
CA SER A 42 9.98 -2.77 10.15
C SER A 42 10.77 -1.59 9.57
N ASP A 43 11.97 -1.35 10.06
CA ASP A 43 12.84 -0.29 9.54
C ASP A 43 13.58 -0.72 8.27
N LYS A 44 13.94 -2.01 8.17
CA LYS A 44 14.68 -2.56 7.02
C LYS A 44 13.87 -2.53 5.73
N ILE A 45 12.54 -2.68 5.81
CA ILE A 45 11.67 -2.67 4.63
C ILE A 45 11.38 -1.25 4.10
N ARG A 46 11.76 -0.19 4.82
CA ARG A 46 11.53 1.22 4.43
C ARG A 46 12.70 1.85 3.70
N THR A 47 13.63 1.06 3.20
CA THR A 47 14.81 1.55 2.48
C THR A 47 14.50 1.82 1.00
N ALA A 48 15.31 2.69 0.37
CA ALA A 48 15.21 2.96 -1.06
C ALA A 48 15.49 1.70 -1.90
N GLU A 49 16.37 0.82 -1.43
CA GLU A 49 16.67 -0.44 -2.09
C GLU A 49 15.45 -1.37 -2.10
N VAL A 50 14.81 -1.60 -0.97
CA VAL A 50 13.58 -2.41 -0.88
C VAL A 50 12.50 -1.80 -1.78
N SER A 51 12.30 -0.49 -1.73
CA SER A 51 11.30 0.21 -2.55
C SER A 51 11.53 0.00 -4.05
N LYS A 52 12.78 -0.02 -4.50
CA LYS A 52 13.13 -0.30 -5.90
C LYS A 52 12.67 -1.68 -6.38
N TYR A 53 12.83 -2.70 -5.54
CA TYR A 53 12.47 -4.08 -5.90
C TYR A 53 11.02 -4.42 -5.62
N THR A 54 10.31 -3.67 -4.79
CA THR A 54 8.89 -3.93 -4.47
C THR A 54 8.02 -4.01 -5.74
N SER A 55 8.18 -3.06 -6.66
CA SER A 55 7.42 -3.04 -7.92
C SER A 55 7.74 -4.23 -8.84
N LEU A 56 8.96 -4.75 -8.77
CA LEU A 56 9.35 -5.94 -9.52
C LEU A 56 8.65 -7.19 -8.97
N PHE A 57 8.81 -7.45 -7.66
CA PHE A 57 8.24 -8.65 -7.03
C PHE A 57 6.71 -8.62 -6.93
N ALA A 58 6.10 -7.43 -6.90
CA ALA A 58 4.65 -7.28 -6.97
C ALA A 58 4.02 -7.79 -8.29
N LYS A 59 4.83 -8.04 -9.33
CA LYS A 59 4.39 -8.66 -10.59
C LYS A 59 4.38 -10.19 -10.54
N SER A 60 5.06 -10.81 -9.56
CA SER A 60 5.07 -12.27 -9.40
C SER A 60 3.68 -12.76 -8.97
N PRO A 61 3.07 -13.71 -9.68
CA PRO A 61 1.82 -14.35 -9.27
C PRO A 61 1.94 -15.01 -7.90
N ALA A 62 3.04 -15.71 -7.62
CA ALA A 62 3.26 -16.40 -6.34
C ALA A 62 3.33 -15.41 -5.16
N VAL A 63 4.04 -14.29 -5.30
CA VAL A 63 4.09 -13.23 -4.28
C VAL A 63 2.70 -12.64 -4.05
N ARG A 64 1.95 -12.41 -5.11
CA ARG A 64 0.60 -11.83 -4.99
C ARG A 64 -0.36 -12.77 -4.28
N GLU A 65 -0.37 -14.05 -4.65
CA GLU A 65 -1.20 -15.08 -4.01
C GLU A 65 -0.90 -15.16 -2.51
N PHE A 66 0.37 -15.31 -2.15
CA PHE A 66 0.81 -15.32 -0.75
C PHE A 66 0.36 -14.07 0.03
N LEU A 67 0.53 -12.87 -0.55
CA LEU A 67 0.14 -11.63 0.10
C LEU A 67 -1.37 -11.49 0.24
N ILE A 68 -2.15 -11.87 -0.77
CA ILE A 68 -3.62 -11.83 -0.71
C ILE A 68 -4.12 -12.74 0.39
N ASP A 69 -3.62 -13.95 0.49
CA ASP A 69 -4.03 -14.91 1.53
C ASP A 69 -3.64 -14.41 2.92
N THR A 70 -2.44 -13.88 3.08
CA THR A 70 -1.99 -13.27 4.33
C THR A 70 -2.88 -12.09 4.74
N GLN A 71 -3.17 -11.18 3.82
CA GLN A 71 -4.03 -10.02 4.06
C GLN A 71 -5.46 -10.43 4.43
N ARG A 72 -6.03 -11.42 3.74
CA ARG A 72 -7.35 -11.97 4.04
C ARG A 72 -7.41 -12.62 5.42
N ASN A 73 -6.40 -13.41 5.77
CA ASN A 73 -6.31 -14.04 7.08
C ASN A 73 -6.26 -13.00 8.21
N LEU A 74 -5.49 -11.93 8.04
CA LEU A 74 -5.47 -10.81 8.99
C LEU A 74 -6.84 -10.14 9.13
N ALA A 75 -7.56 -9.95 8.02
CA ALA A 75 -8.89 -9.34 8.02
C ALA A 75 -9.96 -10.24 8.64
N HIS A 76 -9.81 -11.57 8.57
CA HIS A 76 -10.76 -12.50 9.20
C HIS A 76 -10.66 -12.55 10.72
N THR A 77 -9.51 -12.23 11.27
CA THR A 77 -9.23 -12.36 12.70
C THR A 77 -9.21 -11.04 13.45
N ASN A 78 -9.22 -9.92 12.74
CA ASN A 78 -9.06 -8.60 13.32
C ASN A 78 -9.95 -7.55 12.63
N ASN A 79 -10.29 -6.49 13.36
CA ASN A 79 -10.74 -5.25 12.74
C ASN A 79 -9.52 -4.53 12.18
N ILE A 80 -9.49 -4.31 10.87
CA ILE A 80 -8.32 -3.74 10.20
C ILE A 80 -8.69 -2.57 9.29
N ILE A 81 -7.74 -1.67 9.11
CA ILE A 81 -7.73 -0.68 8.03
C ILE A 81 -6.58 -1.06 7.10
N MET A 82 -6.87 -1.18 5.82
CA MET A 82 -5.89 -1.57 4.81
C MET A 82 -5.92 -0.60 3.64
N ASP A 83 -4.76 -0.10 3.25
CA ASP A 83 -4.61 0.76 2.08
C ASP A 83 -3.89 0.03 0.94
N GLY A 84 -4.21 0.41 -0.29
CA GLY A 84 -3.60 -0.18 -1.49
C GLY A 84 -4.36 0.17 -2.75
N ARG A 85 -3.96 -0.42 -3.88
CA ARG A 85 -4.52 -0.14 -5.20
C ARG A 85 -5.69 -1.07 -5.57
N ASP A 86 -5.69 -2.27 -5.03
CA ASP A 86 -6.62 -3.35 -5.35
C ASP A 86 -7.28 -3.96 -4.11
N ILE A 87 -7.22 -3.28 -2.96
CA ILE A 87 -7.81 -3.80 -1.72
C ILE A 87 -9.31 -4.02 -1.87
N ALA A 88 -10.05 -3.01 -2.33
CA ALA A 88 -11.49 -3.10 -2.47
C ALA A 88 -11.97 -3.95 -3.67
N SER A 89 -11.13 -4.16 -4.68
CA SER A 89 -11.49 -4.91 -5.89
C SER A 89 -11.07 -6.38 -5.84
N VAL A 90 -9.95 -6.70 -5.18
CA VAL A 90 -9.33 -8.04 -5.23
C VAL A 90 -9.13 -8.62 -3.83
N VAL A 91 -8.49 -7.89 -2.93
CA VAL A 91 -8.07 -8.43 -1.62
C VAL A 91 -9.26 -8.62 -0.71
N LEU A 92 -10.03 -7.55 -0.45
CA LEU A 92 -11.19 -7.51 0.46
C LEU A 92 -12.44 -6.97 -0.26
N PRO A 93 -12.96 -7.68 -1.26
CA PRO A 93 -14.14 -7.22 -2.01
C PRO A 93 -15.42 -7.17 -1.18
N THR A 94 -15.43 -7.82 -0.01
CA THR A 94 -16.54 -7.86 0.94
C THR A 94 -16.33 -6.99 2.17
N ALA A 95 -15.31 -6.11 2.19
CA ALA A 95 -15.09 -5.19 3.31
C ALA A 95 -16.34 -4.34 3.59
N ASP A 96 -16.63 -4.09 4.87
CA ASP A 96 -17.81 -3.35 5.33
C ASP A 96 -17.78 -1.89 4.85
N VAL A 97 -16.60 -1.28 4.86
CA VAL A 97 -16.37 0.08 4.37
C VAL A 97 -15.30 0.08 3.29
N LYS A 98 -15.65 0.63 2.13
CA LYS A 98 -14.72 0.82 1.01
C LYS A 98 -14.65 2.28 0.65
N ILE A 99 -13.46 2.84 0.67
CA ILE A 99 -13.20 4.24 0.36
C ILE A 99 -12.23 4.31 -0.81
N PHE A 100 -12.61 5.02 -1.86
CA PHE A 100 -11.70 5.41 -2.93
C PHE A 100 -11.21 6.83 -2.63
N LEU A 101 -9.99 6.91 -2.07
CA LEU A 101 -9.38 8.16 -1.67
C LEU A 101 -8.65 8.77 -2.86
N THR A 102 -8.90 10.05 -3.16
CA THR A 102 -8.25 10.77 -4.26
C THR A 102 -7.87 12.18 -3.85
N ALA A 103 -7.00 12.80 -4.63
CA ALA A 103 -6.71 14.22 -4.62
C ALA A 103 -6.16 14.62 -6.00
N SER A 104 -6.22 15.90 -6.37
CA SER A 104 -5.59 16.39 -7.61
C SER A 104 -4.10 16.06 -7.64
N VAL A 105 -3.55 15.87 -8.83
CA VAL A 105 -2.12 15.58 -9.01
C VAL A 105 -1.26 16.69 -8.41
N GLU A 106 -1.69 17.95 -8.58
CA GLU A 106 -1.05 19.13 -8.03
C GLU A 106 -0.94 19.08 -6.50
N GLU A 107 -2.06 18.74 -5.83
CA GLU A 107 -2.09 18.66 -4.38
C GLU A 107 -1.24 17.50 -3.87
N ARG A 108 -1.29 16.34 -4.54
CA ARG A 108 -0.43 15.20 -4.19
C ARG A 108 1.05 15.51 -4.38
N ALA A 109 1.41 16.23 -5.46
CA ALA A 109 2.79 16.68 -5.68
C ALA A 109 3.23 17.66 -4.58
N ARG A 110 2.38 18.62 -4.20
CA ARG A 110 2.67 19.57 -3.12
C ARG A 110 2.90 18.83 -1.78
N ARG A 111 2.04 17.88 -1.42
CA ARG A 111 2.21 17.06 -0.20
C ARG A 111 3.52 16.28 -0.25
N ARG A 112 3.86 15.70 -1.40
CA ARG A 112 5.08 14.91 -1.56
C ARG A 112 6.36 15.74 -1.45
N VAL A 113 6.35 16.96 -2.00
CA VAL A 113 7.48 17.90 -1.84
C VAL A 113 7.67 18.25 -0.37
N LEU A 114 6.60 18.60 0.35
CA LEU A 114 6.67 18.86 1.80
C LEU A 114 7.21 17.68 2.61
N ASP A 115 6.86 16.46 2.23
CA ASP A 115 7.38 15.26 2.89
C ASP A 115 8.88 15.07 2.62
N PHE A 116 9.35 15.33 1.41
CA PHE A 116 10.78 15.31 1.09
C PHE A 116 11.56 16.39 1.85
N GLU A 117 11.02 17.60 1.94
CA GLU A 117 11.63 18.69 2.72
C GLU A 117 11.74 18.33 4.21
N ARG A 118 10.70 17.72 4.80
CA ARG A 118 10.73 17.22 6.19
C ARG A 118 11.78 16.14 6.41
N GLN A 119 12.11 15.36 5.36
CA GLN A 119 13.19 14.37 5.38
C GLN A 119 14.57 14.96 5.14
N GLY A 120 14.67 16.28 5.00
CA GLY A 120 15.94 17.00 4.79
C GLY A 120 16.42 17.02 3.35
N LEU A 121 15.56 16.68 2.38
CA LEU A 121 15.90 16.82 0.95
C LEU A 121 15.66 18.27 0.52
N GLU A 122 16.69 18.92 0.04
CA GLU A 122 16.64 20.29 -0.48
C GLU A 122 16.45 20.30 -1.99
N ASN A 123 15.90 21.40 -2.51
CA ASN A 123 15.74 21.67 -3.95
C ASN A 123 14.94 20.58 -4.71
N VAL A 124 13.85 20.10 -4.11
CA VAL A 124 12.95 19.14 -4.75
C VAL A 124 12.20 19.82 -5.91
N ASP A 125 12.34 19.27 -7.12
CA ASP A 125 11.67 19.79 -8.31
C ASP A 125 10.19 19.36 -8.30
N PHE A 126 9.30 20.32 -8.10
CA PHE A 126 7.86 20.11 -8.06
C PHE A 126 7.30 19.51 -9.36
N GLU A 127 7.73 20.00 -10.53
CA GLU A 127 7.21 19.52 -11.83
C GLU A 127 7.65 18.07 -12.06
N LYS A 128 8.88 17.74 -11.69
CA LYS A 128 9.36 16.36 -11.76
C LYS A 128 8.57 15.44 -10.83
N VAL A 129 8.31 15.83 -9.60
CA VAL A 129 7.48 15.05 -8.66
C VAL A 129 6.07 14.86 -9.22
N LYS A 130 5.49 15.89 -9.83
CA LYS A 130 4.17 15.84 -10.46
C LYS A 130 4.14 14.88 -11.66
N GLU A 131 5.17 14.88 -12.50
CA GLU A 131 5.29 13.94 -13.63
C GLU A 131 5.46 12.51 -13.14
N ASP A 132 6.28 12.27 -12.12
CA ASP A 132 6.45 10.94 -11.52
C ASP A 132 5.12 10.40 -10.94
N ILE A 133 4.32 11.28 -10.31
CA ILE A 133 3.00 10.90 -9.81
C ILE A 133 2.07 10.52 -10.97
N LYS A 134 2.00 11.31 -12.05
CA LYS A 134 1.18 10.98 -13.23
C LYS A 134 1.59 9.66 -13.86
N ALA A 135 2.89 9.44 -14.03
CA ALA A 135 3.41 8.21 -14.59
C ALA A 135 3.05 6.99 -13.75
N ARG A 136 3.12 7.12 -12.42
CA ARG A 136 2.73 6.07 -11.50
C ARG A 136 1.23 5.80 -11.52
N ASP A 137 0.38 6.85 -11.52
CA ASP A 137 -1.07 6.70 -11.63
C ASP A 137 -1.44 5.93 -12.91
N TRP A 138 -0.84 6.32 -14.03
CA TRP A 138 -1.07 5.63 -15.29
C TRP A 138 -0.66 4.14 -15.22
N GLN A 139 0.48 3.82 -14.60
CA GLN A 139 0.91 2.44 -14.40
C GLN A 139 -0.05 1.66 -13.50
N ASP A 140 -0.51 2.27 -12.40
CA ASP A 140 -1.44 1.63 -11.46
C ASP A 140 -2.80 1.35 -12.11
N GLU A 141 -3.29 2.24 -12.98
CA GLU A 141 -4.57 2.11 -13.70
C GLU A 141 -4.50 1.14 -14.88
N ASN A 142 -3.34 1.03 -15.54
CA ASN A 142 -3.18 0.26 -16.78
C ASN A 142 -2.36 -1.03 -16.62
N ARG A 143 -2.08 -1.47 -15.40
CA ARG A 143 -1.39 -2.75 -15.19
C ARG A 143 -2.32 -3.93 -15.52
N ASP A 144 -1.74 -4.99 -16.09
CA ASP A 144 -2.49 -6.18 -16.53
C ASP A 144 -3.16 -6.93 -15.38
N ILE A 145 -2.55 -6.91 -14.19
CA ILE A 145 -3.04 -7.65 -13.03
C ILE A 145 -3.51 -6.67 -11.96
N ALA A 146 -4.78 -6.77 -11.58
CA ALA A 146 -5.43 -6.01 -10.52
C ALA A 146 -5.19 -4.48 -10.64
N PRO A 147 -5.63 -3.86 -11.75
CA PRO A 147 -5.49 -2.42 -11.95
C PRO A 147 -6.19 -1.63 -10.84
N LEU A 148 -5.75 -0.40 -10.63
CA LEU A 148 -6.43 0.53 -9.76
C LEU A 148 -7.79 0.89 -10.36
N VAL A 149 -8.85 0.43 -9.73
CA VAL A 149 -10.24 0.74 -10.14
C VAL A 149 -11.07 1.16 -8.93
N LYS A 150 -11.92 2.15 -9.12
CA LYS A 150 -12.95 2.46 -8.16
C LYS A 150 -14.12 1.47 -8.34
N VAL A 151 -14.33 0.59 -7.38
CA VAL A 151 -15.50 -0.29 -7.38
C VAL A 151 -16.79 0.49 -7.08
N ASP A 152 -17.93 0.04 -7.60
CA ASP A 152 -19.21 0.76 -7.45
C ASP A 152 -19.61 0.93 -5.97
N SER A 153 -19.28 -0.05 -5.13
CA SER A 153 -19.55 -0.01 -3.69
C SER A 153 -18.61 0.89 -2.89
N ALA A 154 -17.58 1.51 -3.52
CA ALA A 154 -16.66 2.40 -2.82
C ALA A 154 -17.16 3.86 -2.82
N THR A 155 -17.15 4.45 -1.64
CA THR A 155 -17.38 5.89 -1.47
C THR A 155 -16.17 6.68 -1.97
N LEU A 156 -16.39 7.61 -2.90
CA LEU A 156 -15.34 8.53 -3.35
C LEU A 156 -15.12 9.62 -2.30
N VAL A 157 -13.88 9.80 -1.87
CA VAL A 157 -13.47 10.90 -0.99
C VAL A 157 -12.34 11.67 -1.68
N ASP A 158 -12.66 12.86 -2.18
CA ASP A 158 -11.69 13.79 -2.75
C ASP A 158 -11.12 14.67 -1.63
N THR A 159 -9.83 14.53 -1.38
CA THR A 159 -9.10 15.21 -0.31
C THR A 159 -8.32 16.42 -0.79
N THR A 160 -8.55 16.90 -2.02
CA THR A 160 -7.77 18.00 -2.64
C THR A 160 -7.70 19.25 -1.77
N SER A 161 -8.82 19.60 -1.13
CA SER A 161 -8.93 20.81 -0.30
C SER A 161 -9.05 20.49 1.21
N MET A 162 -8.80 19.25 1.61
CA MET A 162 -8.99 18.81 3.00
C MET A 162 -7.67 18.76 3.76
N THR A 163 -7.72 19.12 5.03
CA THR A 163 -6.67 18.85 6.01
C THR A 163 -6.67 17.37 6.38
N ILE A 164 -5.60 16.91 7.05
CA ILE A 164 -5.52 15.54 7.55
C ILE A 164 -6.66 15.24 8.52
N ASP A 165 -6.95 16.15 9.44
CA ASP A 165 -8.02 15.99 10.44
C ASP A 165 -9.40 15.86 9.77
N GLU A 166 -9.71 16.70 8.79
CA GLU A 166 -10.97 16.62 8.02
C GLU A 166 -11.08 15.29 7.25
N VAL A 167 -9.98 14.75 6.72
CA VAL A 167 -9.97 13.42 6.07
C VAL A 167 -10.25 12.34 7.09
N VAL A 168 -9.59 12.37 8.26
CA VAL A 168 -9.79 11.39 9.35
C VAL A 168 -11.23 11.45 9.84
N ASP A 169 -11.78 12.63 10.08
CA ASP A 169 -13.17 12.81 10.50
C ASP A 169 -14.12 12.22 9.47
N LYS A 170 -13.91 12.52 8.19
CA LYS A 170 -14.74 12.00 7.10
C LYS A 170 -14.71 10.46 7.01
N MET A 171 -13.53 9.87 7.12
CA MET A 171 -13.37 8.41 7.12
C MET A 171 -14.04 7.79 8.36
N THR A 172 -13.89 8.42 9.51
CA THR A 172 -14.53 7.99 10.77
C THR A 172 -16.05 8.01 10.69
N GLU A 173 -16.64 9.05 10.07
CA GLU A 173 -18.09 9.10 9.81
C GLU A 173 -18.57 7.90 8.98
N LEU A 174 -17.82 7.55 7.92
CA LEU A 174 -18.16 6.42 7.04
C LEU A 174 -18.10 5.08 7.79
N VAL A 175 -17.12 4.89 8.67
CA VAL A 175 -17.01 3.69 9.52
C VAL A 175 -18.17 3.62 10.51
N LYS A 176 -18.44 4.70 11.26
CA LYS A 176 -19.55 4.75 12.22
C LYS A 176 -20.92 4.54 11.60
N ALA A 177 -21.09 4.85 10.32
CA ALA A 177 -22.37 4.64 9.62
C ALA A 177 -22.72 3.15 9.41
N VAL A 178 -21.74 2.24 9.46
CA VAL A 178 -21.92 0.79 9.31
C VAL A 178 -21.84 0.05 10.64
N GLU A 179 -21.31 0.65 11.70
CA GLU A 179 -21.39 0.16 13.07
C GLU A 179 -22.84 0.31 13.56
N ARG A 180 -23.61 -0.79 13.49
CA ARG A 180 -24.99 -0.87 14.02
C ARG A 180 -25.09 -1.88 15.14
#